data_90cee89473496c39a3b1d7008232b46c
#
_entry.id   90cee89473496c39a3b1d7008232b46c
#
_cell.length_a   1.000
_cell.length_b   1.000
_cell.length_c   1.000
_cell.angle_alpha   90.00
_cell.angle_beta   90.00
_cell.angle_gamma   90.00
#
_symmetry.space_group_name_H-M   'P 1'
#
loop_
_entity.id
_entity.type
_entity.pdbx_description
1 polymer ?
#
loop_
_entity_poly.entity_id
_entity_poly.type
_entity_poly.pdbx_seq_one_letter_code
_entity_poly.pdbx_strand_id
1 'polypeptide(L)'
;MVSNVSEGEAGPRPLIGLPTYYGRGKYGVWDRDAAFLPSVYVTAVTRAGGRVVLLPPEQPWSAEEVAELDGIVLTGGDDVDPTLYGETSHPRTQEPNTRRDSFETTLYRHARQSDIPVFAICRGAQIVNTVHGGTLHQHLPDLSGFGAHEAEVKDEFAVVDVTTVPGTTTSATIGDSVSVRCHHHQAIDRLGEGLTVSGHAADGCIEAFETADARMLAVQWHPEETLDDLRLFTALVTAASDRARTRTTTDPTVEVRP
;
A
#
# COMPACT_ATOMS: atom_id res chain seq x y z
N MET A 1 -17.70 33.11 32.07
CA MET A 1 -18.53 32.21 31.22
C MET A 1 -17.55 31.53 30.24
N VAL A 2 -17.20 30.28 30.52
CA VAL A 2 -16.32 29.48 29.68
C VAL A 2 -17.24 28.76 28.70
N SER A 3 -17.15 29.14 27.42
CA SER A 3 -17.91 28.51 26.35
C SER A 3 -17.43 27.06 26.20
N ASN A 4 -18.27 26.09 26.55
CA ASN A 4 -18.10 24.72 26.15
C ASN A 4 -18.21 24.66 24.61
N VAL A 5 -17.07 24.55 23.95
CA VAL A 5 -17.01 24.06 22.58
C VAL A 5 -17.38 22.57 22.68
N SER A 6 -18.57 22.21 22.20
CA SER A 6 -18.97 20.82 22.04
C SER A 6 -17.93 20.15 21.15
N GLU A 7 -17.09 19.27 21.71
CA GLU A 7 -16.35 18.26 20.95
C GLU A 7 -17.42 17.41 20.25
N GLY A 8 -17.63 17.64 18.95
CA GLY A 8 -18.43 16.79 18.13
C GLY A 8 -17.82 15.37 18.25
N GLU A 9 -18.63 14.40 18.65
CA GLU A 9 -18.22 13.00 18.78
C GLU A 9 -17.62 12.55 17.44
N ALA A 10 -16.29 12.56 17.36
CA ALA A 10 -15.60 11.94 16.25
C ALA A 10 -15.98 10.46 16.27
N GLY A 11 -16.65 9.99 15.22
CA GLY A 11 -17.01 8.58 15.08
C GLY A 11 -15.78 7.67 15.23
N PRO A 12 -15.98 6.36 15.42
CA PRO A 12 -14.87 5.43 15.63
C PRO A 12 -13.87 5.50 14.45
N ARG A 13 -12.60 5.62 14.78
CA ARG A 13 -11.52 5.64 13.77
C ARG A 13 -11.55 4.33 12.96
N PRO A 14 -11.42 4.37 11.61
CA PRO A 14 -11.47 3.18 10.77
C PRO A 14 -10.29 2.23 11.09
N LEU A 15 -10.54 0.92 11.00
CA LEU A 15 -9.56 -0.14 11.23
C LEU A 15 -8.80 -0.45 9.93
N ILE A 16 -7.52 -0.13 9.91
CA ILE A 16 -6.65 -0.30 8.75
C ILE A 16 -5.71 -1.49 8.97
N GLY A 17 -5.79 -2.49 8.09
CA GLY A 17 -4.94 -3.66 8.09
C GLY A 17 -3.61 -3.39 7.40
N LEU A 18 -2.50 -3.77 8.04
CA LEU A 18 -1.15 -3.67 7.51
C LEU A 18 -0.47 -5.04 7.54
N PRO A 19 -0.26 -5.71 6.40
CA PRO A 19 0.59 -6.90 6.32
C PRO A 19 1.98 -6.62 6.87
N THR A 20 2.53 -7.59 7.63
CA THR A 20 3.86 -7.47 8.20
C THR A 20 4.89 -8.24 7.38
N TYR A 21 6.15 -7.89 7.56
CA TYR A 21 7.25 -8.77 7.25
C TYR A 21 7.21 -9.98 8.18
N TYR A 22 7.76 -11.09 7.71
CA TYR A 22 7.94 -12.30 8.49
C TYR A 22 9.31 -12.89 8.17
N GLY A 23 10.17 -12.91 9.14
CA GLY A 23 11.53 -13.38 8.95
C GLY A 23 12.38 -13.22 10.19
N ARG A 24 13.68 -13.43 10.01
CA ARG A 24 14.65 -13.36 11.10
C ARG A 24 14.79 -11.95 11.64
N GLY A 25 14.46 -11.75 12.90
CA GLY A 25 14.54 -10.49 13.61
C GLY A 25 15.42 -10.56 14.86
N LYS A 26 16.16 -9.48 15.13
CA LYS A 26 16.95 -9.32 16.35
C LYS A 26 16.29 -8.28 17.26
N TYR A 27 15.92 -8.69 18.48
CA TYR A 27 15.32 -7.79 19.47
C TYR A 27 15.73 -8.21 20.90
N GLY A 28 16.30 -7.29 21.66
CA GLY A 28 16.90 -7.60 22.96
C GLY A 28 17.97 -8.69 22.83
N VAL A 29 17.80 -9.79 23.56
CA VAL A 29 18.70 -10.96 23.55
C VAL A 29 18.28 -12.03 22.54
N TRP A 30 17.17 -11.80 21.82
CA TRP A 30 16.57 -12.78 20.94
C TRP A 30 17.00 -12.58 19.49
N ASP A 31 17.28 -13.67 18.78
CA ASP A 31 17.53 -13.75 17.34
C ASP A 31 16.69 -14.92 16.81
N ARG A 32 15.47 -14.65 16.36
CA ARG A 32 14.47 -15.64 15.93
C ARG A 32 13.49 -15.05 14.93
N ASP A 33 12.65 -15.89 14.33
CA ASP A 33 11.60 -15.44 13.45
C ASP A 33 10.60 -14.56 14.19
N ALA A 34 10.20 -13.48 13.55
CA ALA A 34 9.29 -12.48 14.08
C ALA A 34 8.44 -11.88 12.95
N ALA A 35 7.23 -11.49 13.30
CA ALA A 35 6.41 -10.61 12.48
C ALA A 35 6.72 -9.16 12.89
N PHE A 36 7.12 -8.32 11.94
CA PHE A 36 7.50 -6.93 12.20
C PHE A 36 7.17 -6.02 11.03
N LEU A 37 7.03 -4.73 11.31
CA LEU A 37 6.79 -3.71 10.30
C LEU A 37 7.54 -2.43 10.69
N PRO A 38 8.19 -1.71 9.76
CA PRO A 38 8.75 -0.38 10.04
C PRO A 38 7.67 0.54 10.61
N SER A 39 7.99 1.20 11.72
CA SER A 39 7.03 2.01 12.47
C SER A 39 6.49 3.20 11.68
N VAL A 40 7.18 3.62 10.61
CA VAL A 40 6.76 4.74 9.75
C VAL A 40 5.40 4.48 9.12
N TYR A 41 5.08 3.24 8.70
CA TYR A 41 3.75 2.87 8.19
C TYR A 41 2.66 3.05 9.25
N VAL A 42 2.92 2.55 10.47
CA VAL A 42 1.99 2.69 11.59
C VAL A 42 1.79 4.17 11.95
N THR A 43 2.88 4.93 11.94
CA THR A 43 2.85 6.37 12.23
C THR A 43 2.05 7.13 11.16
N ALA A 44 2.26 6.86 9.88
CA ALA A 44 1.56 7.51 8.78
C ALA A 44 0.04 7.28 8.87
N VAL A 45 -0.40 6.03 9.02
CA VAL A 45 -1.83 5.69 9.16
C VAL A 45 -2.44 6.32 10.42
N THR A 46 -1.72 6.27 11.55
CA THR A 46 -2.23 6.82 12.82
C THR A 46 -2.35 8.34 12.76
N ARG A 47 -1.38 9.04 12.17
CA ARG A 47 -1.43 10.50 11.97
C ARG A 47 -2.53 10.90 10.99
N ALA A 48 -2.81 10.07 9.99
CA ALA A 48 -3.93 10.27 9.08
C ALA A 48 -5.31 10.01 9.72
N GLY A 49 -5.36 9.52 10.99
CA GLY A 49 -6.59 9.30 11.74
C GLY A 49 -7.09 7.84 11.75
N GLY A 50 -6.36 6.90 11.16
CA GLY A 50 -6.68 5.47 11.19
C GLY A 50 -6.33 4.80 12.52
N ARG A 51 -6.87 3.61 12.73
CA ARG A 51 -6.47 2.66 13.78
C ARG A 51 -5.86 1.44 13.09
N VAL A 52 -4.64 1.08 13.48
CA VAL A 52 -3.84 0.03 12.83
C VAL A 52 -4.07 -1.33 13.47
N VAL A 53 -4.20 -2.37 12.63
CA VAL A 53 -4.00 -3.77 13.00
C VAL A 53 -2.92 -4.38 12.11
N LEU A 54 -1.95 -5.05 12.73
CA LEU A 54 -0.89 -5.76 12.01
C LEU A 54 -1.37 -7.15 11.61
N LEU A 55 -1.09 -7.54 10.37
CA LEU A 55 -1.54 -8.79 9.75
C LEU A 55 -0.33 -9.68 9.47
N PRO A 56 0.10 -10.55 10.40
CA PRO A 56 1.18 -11.49 10.14
C PRO A 56 0.79 -12.48 9.04
N PRO A 57 1.67 -12.78 8.05
CA PRO A 57 1.39 -13.69 6.94
C PRO A 57 1.58 -15.17 7.35
N GLU A 58 0.99 -15.55 8.48
CA GLU A 58 1.06 -16.94 8.98
C GLU A 58 0.00 -17.84 8.35
N GLN A 59 -1.24 -17.33 8.26
CA GLN A 59 -2.36 -18.03 7.65
C GLN A 59 -3.16 -17.06 6.79
N PRO A 60 -3.71 -17.53 5.66
CA PRO A 60 -4.62 -16.72 4.86
C PRO A 60 -5.86 -16.35 5.71
N TRP A 61 -6.26 -15.10 5.64
CA TRP A 61 -7.53 -14.64 6.19
C TRP A 61 -8.67 -15.01 5.23
N SER A 62 -9.79 -15.44 5.77
CA SER A 62 -11.02 -15.65 4.99
C SER A 62 -11.59 -14.32 4.49
N ALA A 63 -12.51 -14.37 3.54
CA ALA A 63 -13.17 -13.17 3.04
C ALA A 63 -13.96 -12.45 4.14
N GLU A 64 -14.57 -13.21 5.07
CA GLU A 64 -15.32 -12.68 6.21
C GLU A 64 -14.40 -11.95 7.19
N GLU A 65 -13.23 -12.52 7.51
CA GLU A 65 -12.24 -11.87 8.39
C GLU A 65 -11.69 -10.59 7.75
N VAL A 66 -11.41 -10.61 6.45
CA VAL A 66 -10.97 -9.42 5.72
C VAL A 66 -12.06 -8.35 5.69
N ALA A 67 -13.34 -8.74 5.58
CA ALA A 67 -14.46 -7.80 5.56
C ALA A 67 -14.65 -6.99 6.85
N GLU A 68 -14.03 -7.42 7.97
CA GLU A 68 -14.00 -6.67 9.22
C GLU A 68 -13.08 -5.44 9.17
N LEU A 69 -12.13 -5.41 8.24
CA LEU A 69 -11.27 -4.24 8.03
C LEU A 69 -12.03 -3.12 7.32
N ASP A 70 -11.69 -1.89 7.63
CA ASP A 70 -12.24 -0.71 6.96
C ASP A 70 -11.37 -0.24 5.80
N GLY A 71 -10.07 -0.57 5.83
CA GLY A 71 -9.11 -0.27 4.78
C GLY A 71 -7.85 -1.12 4.92
N ILE A 72 -7.01 -1.14 3.87
CA ILE A 72 -5.76 -1.90 3.86
C ILE A 72 -4.64 -1.04 3.27
N VAL A 73 -3.45 -1.09 3.89
CA VAL A 73 -2.20 -0.64 3.27
C VAL A 73 -1.35 -1.86 2.96
N LEU A 74 -1.13 -2.15 1.67
CA LEU A 74 -0.10 -3.10 1.26
C LEU A 74 1.25 -2.39 1.28
N THR A 75 2.20 -2.90 2.06
CA THR A 75 3.45 -2.21 2.38
C THR A 75 4.58 -2.60 1.43
N GLY A 76 5.67 -1.82 1.42
CA GLY A 76 6.91 -2.14 0.72
C GLY A 76 7.55 -3.45 1.20
N GLY A 77 8.68 -3.83 0.62
CA GLY A 77 9.43 -5.04 0.99
C GLY A 77 10.28 -5.62 -0.13
N ASP A 78 10.70 -6.88 0.07
CA ASP A 78 11.54 -7.64 -0.85
C ASP A 78 10.84 -7.90 -2.20
N ASP A 79 11.58 -8.40 -3.17
CA ASP A 79 11.09 -8.67 -4.53
C ASP A 79 9.89 -9.63 -4.56
N VAL A 80 9.01 -9.38 -5.51
CA VAL A 80 7.86 -10.26 -5.79
C VAL A 80 8.31 -11.47 -6.60
N ASP A 81 7.79 -12.67 -6.27
CA ASP A 81 8.10 -13.92 -6.99
C ASP A 81 7.76 -13.78 -8.49
N PRO A 82 8.75 -13.90 -9.40
CA PRO A 82 8.54 -13.83 -10.83
C PRO A 82 7.52 -14.85 -11.37
N THR A 83 7.32 -15.98 -10.68
CA THR A 83 6.33 -16.97 -11.07
C THR A 83 4.89 -16.44 -11.02
N LEU A 84 4.63 -15.39 -10.22
CA LEU A 84 3.30 -14.74 -10.13
C LEU A 84 2.90 -14.03 -11.43
N TYR A 85 3.86 -13.65 -12.25
CA TYR A 85 3.62 -13.02 -13.55
C TYR A 85 4.21 -13.82 -14.72
N GLY A 86 4.50 -15.12 -14.50
CA GLY A 86 4.83 -16.09 -15.52
C GLY A 86 6.27 -16.01 -16.04
N GLU A 87 7.18 -15.43 -15.28
CA GLU A 87 8.58 -15.27 -15.66
C GLU A 87 9.53 -16.15 -14.83
N THR A 88 10.76 -16.29 -15.32
CA THR A 88 11.88 -16.90 -14.59
C THR A 88 12.65 -15.82 -13.85
N SER A 89 13.21 -16.16 -12.68
CA SER A 89 13.99 -15.21 -11.88
C SER A 89 15.19 -14.65 -12.62
N HIS A 90 15.32 -13.34 -12.59
CA HIS A 90 16.51 -12.63 -13.01
C HIS A 90 17.64 -12.83 -11.98
N PRO A 91 18.94 -12.86 -12.36
CA PRO A 91 20.04 -13.05 -11.41
C PRO A 91 20.15 -12.01 -10.27
N ARG A 92 19.50 -10.86 -10.44
CA ARG A 92 19.46 -9.79 -9.44
C ARG A 92 18.18 -9.81 -8.59
N THR A 93 17.21 -10.64 -8.94
CA THR A 93 16.00 -10.82 -8.12
C THR A 93 16.38 -11.44 -6.78
N GLN A 94 15.95 -10.81 -5.71
CA GLN A 94 16.12 -11.31 -4.34
C GLN A 94 15.31 -12.60 -4.16
N GLU A 95 15.64 -13.40 -3.12
CA GLU A 95 14.85 -14.58 -2.81
C GLU A 95 13.42 -14.18 -2.38
N PRO A 96 12.37 -14.56 -3.13
CA PRO A 96 11.02 -14.12 -2.84
C PRO A 96 10.48 -14.70 -1.55
N ASN A 97 9.70 -13.92 -0.82
CA ASN A 97 8.94 -14.40 0.31
C ASN A 97 7.56 -14.91 -0.16
N THR A 98 7.53 -16.15 -0.67
CA THR A 98 6.31 -16.74 -1.25
C THR A 98 5.14 -16.84 -0.27
N ARG A 99 5.41 -16.93 1.05
CA ARG A 99 4.38 -16.87 2.08
C ARG A 99 3.70 -15.52 2.09
N ARG A 100 4.48 -14.44 2.08
CA ARG A 100 3.98 -13.07 2.05
C ARG A 100 3.27 -12.77 0.73
N ASP A 101 3.81 -13.22 -0.39
CA ASP A 101 3.21 -13.09 -1.71
C ASP A 101 1.81 -13.72 -1.77
N SER A 102 1.69 -14.95 -1.31
CA SER A 102 0.41 -15.67 -1.25
C SER A 102 -0.60 -14.98 -0.33
N PHE A 103 -0.14 -14.55 0.84
CA PHE A 103 -0.96 -13.85 1.83
C PHE A 103 -1.51 -12.54 1.26
N GLU A 104 -0.64 -11.66 0.76
CA GLU A 104 -1.05 -10.34 0.25
C GLU A 104 -1.89 -10.44 -1.03
N THR A 105 -1.60 -11.40 -1.91
CA THR A 105 -2.43 -11.70 -3.09
C THR A 105 -3.86 -12.07 -2.67
N THR A 106 -4.00 -12.95 -1.68
CA THR A 106 -5.31 -13.39 -1.17
C THR A 106 -6.03 -12.25 -0.46
N LEU A 107 -5.31 -11.52 0.41
CA LEU A 107 -5.85 -10.36 1.12
C LEU A 107 -6.40 -9.30 0.15
N TYR A 108 -5.65 -8.98 -0.89
CA TYR A 108 -6.08 -8.02 -1.91
C TYR A 108 -7.32 -8.49 -2.67
N ARG A 109 -7.37 -9.76 -3.07
CA ARG A 109 -8.55 -10.33 -3.76
C ARG A 109 -9.80 -10.25 -2.89
N HIS A 110 -9.71 -10.59 -1.62
CA HIS A 110 -10.84 -10.48 -0.68
C HIS A 110 -11.22 -9.02 -0.42
N ALA A 111 -10.25 -8.13 -0.32
CA ALA A 111 -10.51 -6.69 -0.19
C ALA A 111 -11.33 -6.16 -1.37
N ARG A 112 -10.97 -6.54 -2.60
CA ARG A 112 -11.72 -6.16 -3.81
C ARG A 112 -13.14 -6.71 -3.83
N GLN A 113 -13.33 -7.96 -3.39
CA GLN A 113 -14.66 -8.58 -3.29
C GLN A 113 -15.57 -7.89 -2.26
N SER A 114 -14.98 -7.30 -1.23
CA SER A 114 -15.68 -6.66 -0.12
C SER A 114 -15.69 -5.12 -0.21
N ASP A 115 -15.31 -4.54 -1.35
CA ASP A 115 -15.23 -3.09 -1.58
C ASP A 115 -14.41 -2.34 -0.51
N ILE A 116 -13.35 -2.98 0.00
CA ILE A 116 -12.44 -2.36 0.97
C ILE A 116 -11.44 -1.48 0.21
N PRO A 117 -11.28 -0.20 0.59
CA PRO A 117 -10.26 0.65 0.00
C PRO A 117 -8.85 0.15 0.31
N VAL A 118 -8.00 0.13 -0.71
CA VAL A 118 -6.61 -0.35 -0.62
C VAL A 118 -5.66 0.75 -1.07
N PHE A 119 -4.63 0.98 -0.27
CA PHE A 119 -3.46 1.77 -0.66
C PHE A 119 -2.26 0.84 -0.75
N ALA A 120 -1.62 0.76 -1.91
CA ALA A 120 -0.52 -0.15 -2.20
C ALA A 120 0.78 0.63 -2.43
N ILE A 121 1.84 0.28 -1.69
CA ILE A 121 3.11 1.01 -1.65
C ILE A 121 4.24 0.10 -2.13
N CYS A 122 5.01 0.54 -3.12
CA CYS A 122 6.21 -0.10 -3.66
C CYS A 122 5.94 -1.58 -4.00
N ARG A 123 6.45 -2.53 -3.23
CA ARG A 123 6.14 -3.96 -3.41
C ARG A 123 4.63 -4.24 -3.40
N GLY A 124 3.85 -3.57 -2.55
CA GLY A 124 2.39 -3.70 -2.53
C GLY A 124 1.76 -3.33 -3.87
N ALA A 125 2.24 -2.28 -4.55
CA ALA A 125 1.81 -1.93 -5.90
C ALA A 125 2.16 -3.03 -6.91
N GLN A 126 3.33 -3.63 -6.80
CA GLN A 126 3.76 -4.74 -7.66
C GLN A 126 2.87 -5.98 -7.48
N ILE A 127 2.53 -6.35 -6.24
CA ILE A 127 1.56 -7.43 -5.96
C ILE A 127 0.20 -7.14 -6.59
N VAL A 128 -0.32 -5.93 -6.44
CA VAL A 128 -1.59 -5.53 -7.10
C VAL A 128 -1.49 -5.70 -8.60
N ASN A 129 -0.43 -5.20 -9.24
CA ASN A 129 -0.23 -5.32 -10.68
C ASN A 129 -0.24 -6.78 -11.15
N THR A 130 0.47 -7.67 -10.44
CA THR A 130 0.55 -9.10 -10.78
C THR A 130 -0.80 -9.79 -10.61
N VAL A 131 -1.59 -9.44 -9.58
CA VAL A 131 -2.96 -9.97 -9.38
C VAL A 131 -3.89 -9.60 -10.54
N HIS A 132 -3.66 -8.47 -11.17
CA HIS A 132 -4.37 -7.99 -12.36
C HIS A 132 -3.77 -8.53 -13.69
N GLY A 133 -2.81 -9.45 -13.62
CA GLY A 133 -2.15 -10.06 -14.79
C GLY A 133 -1.10 -9.16 -15.45
N GLY A 134 -0.63 -8.14 -14.77
CA GLY A 134 0.50 -7.31 -15.20
C GLY A 134 1.85 -8.01 -15.02
N THR A 135 2.93 -7.41 -15.53
CA THR A 135 4.30 -7.90 -15.42
C THR A 135 5.21 -6.86 -14.78
N LEU A 136 6.41 -7.28 -14.37
CA LEU A 136 7.39 -6.41 -13.74
C LEU A 136 8.72 -6.44 -14.50
N HIS A 137 9.37 -5.29 -14.63
CA HIS A 137 10.80 -5.23 -14.84
C HIS A 137 11.49 -5.71 -13.57
N GLN A 138 12.23 -6.81 -13.64
CA GLN A 138 12.90 -7.40 -12.48
C GLN A 138 14.15 -6.63 -12.04
N HIS A 139 14.76 -5.86 -12.96
CA HIS A 139 15.96 -5.07 -12.64
C HIS A 139 16.11 -3.89 -13.60
N LEU A 140 15.62 -2.71 -13.21
CA LEU A 140 15.68 -1.49 -14.01
C LEU A 140 17.11 -1.11 -14.46
N PRO A 141 18.18 -1.26 -13.62
CA PRO A 141 19.53 -0.87 -14.01
C PRO A 141 20.09 -1.59 -15.24
N ASP A 142 19.54 -2.75 -15.61
CA ASP A 142 19.95 -3.47 -16.82
C ASP A 142 19.22 -2.98 -18.08
N LEU A 143 18.24 -2.10 -17.92
CA LEU A 143 17.42 -1.57 -19.01
C LEU A 143 17.89 -0.16 -19.40
N SER A 144 18.05 0.08 -20.70
CA SER A 144 18.39 1.41 -21.19
C SER A 144 17.17 2.34 -21.12
N GLY A 145 17.38 3.56 -20.66
CA GLY A 145 16.37 4.63 -20.67
C GLY A 145 15.75 4.92 -19.31
N PHE A 146 15.95 4.05 -18.33
CA PHE A 146 15.52 4.32 -16.95
C PHE A 146 16.60 5.02 -16.15
N GLY A 147 16.17 5.96 -15.29
CA GLY A 147 17.01 6.64 -14.31
C GLY A 147 17.27 5.81 -13.06
N ALA A 148 17.86 6.44 -12.05
CA ALA A 148 18.08 5.82 -10.75
C ALA A 148 16.82 5.96 -9.89
N HIS A 149 16.15 4.83 -9.61
CA HIS A 149 15.02 4.73 -8.69
C HIS A 149 15.42 4.13 -7.33
N GLU A 150 16.71 3.88 -7.14
CA GLU A 150 17.32 3.41 -5.90
C GLU A 150 18.57 4.24 -5.62
N ALA A 151 18.80 4.60 -4.36
CA ALA A 151 20.02 5.30 -3.98
C ALA A 151 21.21 4.34 -3.94
N GLU A 152 22.40 4.82 -4.31
CA GLU A 152 23.64 4.03 -4.21
C GLU A 152 24.05 3.75 -2.76
N VAL A 153 23.62 4.62 -1.84
CA VAL A 153 23.92 4.52 -0.40
C VAL A 153 22.80 3.78 0.30
N LYS A 154 23.20 2.77 1.06
CA LYS A 154 22.25 1.99 1.86
C LYS A 154 21.50 2.87 2.85
N ASP A 155 20.22 2.58 3.06
CA ASP A 155 19.30 3.31 3.92
C ASP A 155 19.00 4.75 3.47
N GLU A 156 19.34 5.11 2.22
CA GLU A 156 18.97 6.35 1.56
C GLU A 156 17.93 6.10 0.45
N PHE A 157 17.26 7.17 0.03
CA PHE A 157 16.26 7.15 -1.05
C PHE A 157 16.72 8.01 -2.21
N ALA A 158 16.51 7.52 -3.43
CA ALA A 158 16.56 8.38 -4.60
C ALA A 158 15.40 9.38 -4.56
N VAL A 159 15.62 10.59 -5.05
CA VAL A 159 14.55 11.58 -5.22
C VAL A 159 14.17 11.61 -6.69
N VAL A 160 12.91 11.32 -6.97
CA VAL A 160 12.34 11.23 -8.32
C VAL A 160 11.17 12.20 -8.44
N ASP A 161 11.12 12.95 -9.53
CA ASP A 161 9.97 13.79 -9.83
C ASP A 161 8.93 12.97 -10.62
N VAL A 162 7.72 12.90 -10.06
CA VAL A 162 6.58 12.20 -10.64
C VAL A 162 5.57 13.21 -11.16
N THR A 163 5.19 13.05 -12.42
CA THR A 163 4.07 13.78 -13.04
C THR A 163 2.82 12.92 -12.99
N THR A 164 1.74 13.47 -12.44
CA THR A 164 0.46 12.77 -12.35
C THR A 164 -0.36 12.93 -13.63
N VAL A 165 -1.25 11.98 -13.88
CA VAL A 165 -2.16 12.02 -15.03
C VAL A 165 -3.41 12.82 -14.64
N PRO A 166 -3.76 13.89 -15.37
CA PRO A 166 -4.94 14.69 -15.08
C PRO A 166 -6.24 13.87 -15.09
N GLY A 167 -7.12 14.14 -14.15
CA GLY A 167 -8.42 13.45 -14.02
C GLY A 167 -8.37 12.15 -13.23
N THR A 168 -7.21 11.77 -12.70
CA THR A 168 -7.05 10.63 -11.79
C THR A 168 -7.26 11.03 -10.33
N THR A 169 -7.57 10.05 -9.48
CA THR A 169 -7.63 10.26 -8.03
C THR A 169 -6.27 10.68 -7.47
N THR A 170 -5.20 10.13 -8.00
CA THR A 170 -3.83 10.50 -7.65
C THR A 170 -3.60 11.99 -7.90
N SER A 171 -3.90 12.50 -9.12
CA SER A 171 -3.75 13.93 -9.44
C SER A 171 -4.63 14.81 -8.54
N ALA A 172 -5.87 14.41 -8.29
CA ALA A 172 -6.76 15.13 -7.38
C ALA A 172 -6.24 15.19 -5.94
N THR A 173 -5.49 14.16 -5.52
CA THR A 173 -4.97 14.03 -4.15
C THR A 173 -3.66 14.79 -3.94
N ILE A 174 -2.69 14.66 -4.86
CA ILE A 174 -1.34 15.19 -4.66
C ILE A 174 -0.94 16.31 -5.61
N GLY A 175 -1.82 16.70 -6.56
CA GLY A 175 -1.56 17.73 -7.57
C GLY A 175 -0.89 17.18 -8.83
N ASP A 176 -0.45 18.08 -9.71
CA ASP A 176 0.04 17.74 -11.05
C ASP A 176 1.45 17.10 -11.03
N SER A 177 2.23 17.36 -10.00
CA SER A 177 3.59 16.77 -9.83
C SER A 177 4.01 16.78 -8.36
N VAL A 178 4.92 15.85 -8.03
CA VAL A 178 5.49 15.71 -6.68
C VAL A 178 6.89 15.11 -6.78
N SER A 179 7.82 15.59 -5.93
CA SER A 179 9.12 14.95 -5.73
C SER A 179 8.98 13.89 -4.63
N VAL A 180 9.33 12.66 -4.94
CA VAL A 180 9.08 11.48 -4.09
C VAL A 180 10.36 10.73 -3.73
N ARG A 181 10.29 9.89 -2.70
CA ARG A 181 11.38 9.04 -2.23
C ARG A 181 11.23 7.64 -2.81
N CYS A 182 12.14 7.25 -3.72
CA CYS A 182 12.16 5.94 -4.36
C CYS A 182 13.29 5.08 -3.81
N HIS A 183 13.01 3.79 -3.64
CA HIS A 183 13.99 2.76 -3.31
C HIS A 183 13.52 1.44 -3.92
N HIS A 184 13.65 1.30 -5.24
CA HIS A 184 13.25 0.10 -5.95
C HIS A 184 14.09 -0.11 -7.19
N HIS A 185 14.50 -1.35 -7.44
CA HIS A 185 15.12 -1.78 -8.69
C HIS A 185 14.15 -2.58 -9.57
N GLN A 186 13.03 -3.02 -9.01
CA GLN A 186 11.91 -3.58 -9.78
C GLN A 186 10.86 -2.49 -10.03
N ALA A 187 10.16 -2.57 -11.15
CA ALA A 187 9.10 -1.64 -11.51
C ALA A 187 8.02 -2.31 -12.35
N ILE A 188 6.90 -1.62 -12.54
CA ILE A 188 5.83 -2.06 -13.43
C ILE A 188 6.34 -2.04 -14.89
N ASP A 189 6.28 -3.19 -15.58
CA ASP A 189 6.54 -3.32 -17.01
C ASP A 189 5.23 -3.15 -17.79
N ARG A 190 4.34 -4.14 -17.72
CA ARG A 190 3.00 -4.07 -18.31
C ARG A 190 1.97 -3.95 -17.22
N LEU A 191 1.16 -2.89 -17.30
CA LEU A 191 0.07 -2.67 -16.36
C LEU A 191 -1.01 -3.74 -16.52
N GLY A 192 -1.54 -4.24 -15.40
CA GLY A 192 -2.58 -5.25 -15.34
C GLY A 192 -3.95 -4.75 -15.82
N GLU A 193 -4.84 -5.68 -16.13
CA GLU A 193 -6.17 -5.38 -16.65
C GLU A 193 -7.02 -4.63 -15.61
N GLY A 194 -7.76 -3.60 -16.05
CA GLY A 194 -8.62 -2.77 -15.20
C GLY A 194 -7.87 -1.76 -14.33
N LEU A 195 -6.56 -1.62 -14.52
CA LEU A 195 -5.74 -0.59 -13.90
C LEU A 195 -5.49 0.56 -14.88
N THR A 196 -5.34 1.76 -14.36
CA THR A 196 -5.05 2.98 -15.12
C THR A 196 -3.82 3.66 -14.55
N VAL A 197 -2.84 4.00 -15.40
CA VAL A 197 -1.67 4.80 -14.97
C VAL A 197 -2.15 6.14 -14.45
N SER A 198 -1.70 6.52 -13.27
CA SER A 198 -2.02 7.78 -12.63
C SER A 198 -0.80 8.66 -12.32
N GLY A 199 0.42 8.14 -12.54
CA GLY A 199 1.65 8.92 -12.43
C GLY A 199 2.85 8.18 -13.03
N HIS A 200 3.81 8.95 -13.52
CA HIS A 200 5.04 8.42 -14.12
C HIS A 200 6.22 9.36 -13.89
N ALA A 201 7.41 8.80 -13.82
CA ALA A 201 8.66 9.56 -13.80
C ALA A 201 9.02 10.07 -15.21
N ALA A 202 9.99 10.97 -15.29
CA ALA A 202 10.41 11.59 -16.55
C ALA A 202 10.99 10.58 -17.57
N ASP A 203 11.51 9.45 -17.10
CA ASP A 203 12.02 8.34 -17.90
C ASP A 203 10.94 7.36 -18.38
N GLY A 204 9.67 7.60 -17.99
CA GLY A 204 8.53 6.79 -18.36
C GLY A 204 8.21 5.66 -17.39
N CYS A 205 8.99 5.48 -16.31
CA CYS A 205 8.67 4.50 -15.26
C CYS A 205 7.27 4.78 -14.68
N ILE A 206 6.43 3.77 -14.60
CA ILE A 206 5.11 3.88 -13.98
C ILE A 206 5.30 3.95 -12.47
N GLU A 207 5.00 5.12 -11.91
CA GLU A 207 5.16 5.40 -10.49
C GLU A 207 3.84 5.37 -9.71
N ALA A 208 2.71 5.51 -10.40
CA ALA A 208 1.39 5.38 -9.78
C ALA A 208 0.35 4.84 -10.75
N PHE A 209 -0.59 4.10 -10.21
CA PHE A 209 -1.76 3.60 -10.92
C PHE A 209 -2.94 3.39 -9.97
N GLU A 210 -4.14 3.30 -10.52
CA GLU A 210 -5.36 3.20 -9.73
C GLU A 210 -6.43 2.38 -10.46
N THR A 211 -7.47 1.94 -9.74
CA THR A 211 -8.69 1.38 -10.35
C THR A 211 -9.68 2.50 -10.67
N ALA A 212 -10.48 2.30 -11.73
CA ALA A 212 -11.47 3.30 -12.18
C ALA A 212 -12.51 3.67 -11.09
N ASP A 213 -12.76 2.78 -10.14
CA ASP A 213 -13.68 3.01 -9.02
C ASP A 213 -13.02 3.75 -7.83
N ALA A 214 -11.76 4.14 -7.96
CA ALA A 214 -10.95 4.78 -6.92
C ALA A 214 -10.86 3.98 -5.60
N ARG A 215 -11.18 2.68 -5.62
CA ARG A 215 -11.09 1.80 -4.44
C ARG A 215 -9.68 1.29 -4.18
N MET A 216 -8.80 1.38 -5.16
CA MET A 216 -7.40 1.03 -5.02
C MET A 216 -6.54 2.12 -5.66
N LEU A 217 -5.58 2.60 -4.89
CA LEU A 217 -4.53 3.51 -5.31
C LEU A 217 -3.19 2.88 -5.00
N ALA A 218 -2.28 2.93 -5.96
CA ALA A 218 -0.95 2.33 -5.84
C ALA A 218 0.14 3.34 -6.22
N VAL A 219 1.24 3.30 -5.48
CA VAL A 219 2.44 4.09 -5.76
C VAL A 219 3.68 3.21 -5.67
N GLN A 220 4.66 3.45 -6.54
CA GLN A 220 5.91 2.70 -6.55
C GLN A 220 6.93 3.29 -5.55
N TRP A 221 6.81 4.57 -5.19
CA TRP A 221 7.64 5.25 -4.19
C TRP A 221 7.20 4.99 -2.75
N HIS A 222 7.91 5.58 -1.78
CA HIS A 222 7.70 5.42 -0.34
C HIS A 222 7.12 6.69 0.33
N PRO A 223 5.81 6.94 0.27
CA PRO A 223 5.18 8.11 0.90
C PRO A 223 5.24 8.08 2.44
N GLU A 224 5.38 6.91 3.06
CA GLU A 224 5.58 6.75 4.50
C GLU A 224 6.87 7.39 5.01
N GLU A 225 7.86 7.56 4.13
CA GLU A 225 9.13 8.21 4.46
C GLU A 225 9.06 9.74 4.42
N THR A 226 7.87 10.31 4.12
CA THR A 226 7.63 11.75 4.07
C THR A 226 6.42 12.08 4.94
N LEU A 227 6.58 11.93 6.26
CA LEU A 227 5.49 12.11 7.25
C LEU A 227 4.91 13.54 7.35
N ASP A 228 5.49 14.49 6.67
CA ASP A 228 4.96 15.86 6.54
C ASP A 228 3.93 15.97 5.40
N ASP A 229 3.86 14.96 4.51
CA ASP A 229 2.85 14.85 3.45
C ASP A 229 2.05 13.55 3.61
N LEU A 230 0.90 13.65 4.24
CA LEU A 230 0.02 12.50 4.49
C LEU A 230 -1.19 12.44 3.56
N ARG A 231 -1.20 13.20 2.46
CA ARG A 231 -2.38 13.30 1.57
C ARG A 231 -2.88 11.93 1.08
N LEU A 232 -1.99 11.03 0.68
CA LEU A 232 -2.35 9.69 0.21
C LEU A 232 -2.92 8.82 1.34
N PHE A 233 -2.30 8.85 2.53
CA PHE A 233 -2.82 8.14 3.71
C PHE A 233 -4.15 8.72 4.18
N THR A 234 -4.32 10.03 4.11
CA THR A 234 -5.58 10.70 4.44
C THR A 234 -6.69 10.31 3.47
N ALA A 235 -6.39 10.18 2.17
CA ALA A 235 -7.35 9.71 1.17
C ALA A 235 -7.84 8.30 1.50
N LEU A 236 -6.92 7.35 1.82
CA LEU A 236 -7.29 6.01 2.26
C LEU A 236 -8.16 6.04 3.52
N VAL A 237 -7.72 6.76 4.57
CA VAL A 237 -8.43 6.81 5.85
C VAL A 237 -9.82 7.43 5.71
N THR A 238 -9.98 8.40 4.82
CA THR A 238 -11.28 9.00 4.49
C THR A 238 -12.20 7.96 3.84
N ALA A 239 -11.73 7.26 2.80
CA ALA A 239 -12.50 6.21 2.14
C ALA A 239 -12.87 5.06 3.10
N ALA A 240 -11.94 4.69 3.99
CA ALA A 240 -12.17 3.69 5.03
C ALA A 240 -13.22 4.15 6.05
N SER A 241 -13.22 5.43 6.43
CA SER A 241 -14.23 6.01 7.33
C SER A 241 -15.62 6.01 6.71
N ASP A 242 -15.71 6.29 5.40
CA ASP A 242 -16.99 6.25 4.67
C ASP A 242 -17.54 4.81 4.64
N ARG A 243 -16.68 3.83 4.38
CA ARG A 243 -17.05 2.41 4.43
C ARG A 243 -17.50 1.98 5.82
N ALA A 244 -16.77 2.34 6.88
CA ALA A 244 -17.13 2.00 8.26
C ALA A 244 -18.52 2.53 8.64
N ARG A 245 -18.87 3.75 8.25
CA ARG A 245 -20.20 4.34 8.47
C ARG A 245 -21.30 3.56 7.76
N THR A 246 -21.07 3.18 6.50
CA THR A 246 -22.05 2.42 5.72
C THR A 246 -22.29 1.02 6.33
N ARG A 247 -21.23 0.36 6.78
CA ARG A 247 -21.30 -0.97 7.43
C ARG A 247 -22.12 -0.91 8.72
N THR A 248 -21.93 0.10 9.57
CA THR A 248 -22.66 0.26 10.84
C THR A 248 -24.15 0.52 10.63
N THR A 249 -24.54 1.16 9.52
CA THR A 249 -25.95 1.44 9.22
C THR A 249 -26.69 0.24 8.63
N THR A 250 -25.98 -0.77 8.11
CA THR A 250 -26.57 -1.98 7.50
C THR A 250 -26.68 -3.16 8.47
N ASP A 251 -26.09 -3.10 9.66
CA ASP A 251 -26.24 -4.14 10.70
C ASP A 251 -27.29 -3.71 11.74
N PRO A 252 -28.55 -4.22 11.66
CA PRO A 252 -29.63 -3.84 12.59
C PRO A 252 -29.47 -4.46 13.98
N THR A 253 -28.40 -5.20 14.27
CA THR A 253 -28.23 -5.92 15.56
C THR A 253 -27.47 -5.12 16.62
N VAL A 254 -26.97 -3.93 16.31
CA VAL A 254 -26.36 -3.03 17.30
C VAL A 254 -27.44 -2.14 17.90
N GLU A 255 -28.32 -2.71 18.73
CA GLU A 255 -29.12 -1.93 19.69
C GLU A 255 -28.15 -1.32 20.71
N VAL A 256 -27.99 0.00 20.65
CA VAL A 256 -27.37 0.78 21.74
C VAL A 256 -28.28 0.59 22.97
N ARG A 257 -27.87 -0.28 23.90
CA ARG A 257 -28.52 -0.36 25.21
C ARG A 257 -28.17 0.90 25.99
N PRO A 258 -29.17 1.55 26.57
CA PRO A 258 -29.06 2.79 27.35
C PRO A 258 -28.17 2.64 28.58
#